data_c44f0b7683961ded1a4d2f57be968c4f
#
_entry.id   c44f0b7683961ded1a4d2f57be968c4f
#
_cell.length_a   1.000
_cell.length_b   1.000
_cell.length_c   1.000
_cell.angle_alpha   90.00
_cell.angle_beta   90.00
_cell.angle_gamma   90.00
#
_symmetry.space_group_name_H-M   'P 1'
#
loop_
_entity.id
_entity.type
_entity.pdbx_description
1 polymer ?
#
loop_
_entity_poly.entity_id
_entity_poly.type
_entity_poly.pdbx_seq_one_letter_code
_entity_poly.pdbx_strand_id
1 'polypeptide(L)'
;MSKRELVLKAFKGEKVDRVPVGFWHHFTSEDEWLAGFGNQTIIEKNLAGHETFLTEVKPDFVKLMSDGYFAYPNERLKKVQSIKDLADIEPLGADHPWISEQVELVQKIRASFTEDLVAIYKATENSATTE
;
A
#
# COMPACT_ATOMS: atom_id res chain seq x y z
N MET A 1 -2.37 16.14 22.64
CA MET A 1 -1.53 15.73 21.49
C MET A 1 -2.41 15.02 20.48
N SER A 2 -2.41 15.46 19.23
CA SER A 2 -3.12 14.76 18.17
C SER A 2 -2.44 13.42 17.83
N LYS A 3 -3.16 12.49 17.19
CA LYS A 3 -2.56 11.22 16.75
C LYS A 3 -1.38 11.45 15.82
N ARG A 4 -1.51 12.41 14.89
CA ARG A 4 -0.41 12.78 13.98
C ARG A 4 0.82 13.28 14.75
N GLU A 5 0.63 14.16 15.70
CA GLU A 5 1.72 14.70 16.52
C GLU A 5 2.40 13.61 17.36
N LEU A 6 1.61 12.73 17.97
CA LEU A 6 2.10 11.57 18.73
C LEU A 6 3.02 10.70 17.86
N VAL A 7 2.56 10.34 16.66
CA VAL A 7 3.31 9.47 15.73
C VAL A 7 4.59 10.14 15.25
N LEU A 8 4.51 11.41 14.82
CA LEU A 8 5.68 12.14 14.32
C LEU A 8 6.75 12.36 15.39
N LYS A 9 6.36 12.64 16.64
CA LYS A 9 7.29 12.73 17.76
C LYS A 9 7.95 11.38 18.06
N ALA A 10 7.17 10.31 18.09
CA ALA A 10 7.71 8.97 18.32
C ALA A 10 8.73 8.57 17.23
N PHE A 11 8.47 8.89 15.97
CA PHE A 11 9.41 8.62 14.86
C PHE A 11 10.71 9.42 14.96
N LYS A 12 10.66 10.59 15.60
CA LYS A 12 11.86 11.41 15.87
C LYS A 12 12.59 10.99 17.15
N GLY A 13 12.09 10.00 17.88
CA GLY A 13 12.63 9.61 19.20
C GLY A 13 12.37 10.63 20.30
N GLU A 14 11.44 11.54 20.13
CA GLU A 14 11.04 12.52 21.12
C GLU A 14 10.15 11.87 22.20
N LYS A 15 10.09 12.51 23.38
CA LYS A 15 9.21 12.05 24.46
C LYS A 15 7.74 12.16 24.03
N VAL A 16 7.00 11.09 24.25
CA VAL A 16 5.56 10.98 23.99
C VAL A 16 4.82 10.49 25.23
N ASP A 17 3.52 10.78 25.30
CA ASP A 17 2.69 10.39 26.45
C ASP A 17 2.39 8.89 26.48
N ARG A 18 2.36 8.27 25.31
CA ARG A 18 2.16 6.84 25.13
C ARG A 18 2.76 6.37 23.80
N VAL A 19 2.95 5.09 23.65
CA VAL A 19 3.39 4.49 22.39
C VAL A 19 2.26 4.59 21.35
N PRO A 20 2.50 5.11 20.14
CA PRO A 20 1.52 5.05 19.08
C PRO A 20 1.30 3.62 18.63
N VAL A 21 0.04 3.28 18.33
CA VAL A 21 -0.37 1.94 17.96
C VAL A 21 -1.00 1.94 16.58
N GLY A 22 -0.53 1.06 15.73
CA GLY A 22 -1.09 0.80 14.42
C GLY A 22 -1.01 -0.67 14.07
N PHE A 23 -1.98 -1.12 13.31
CA PHE A 23 -2.03 -2.48 12.78
C PHE A 23 -2.27 -2.42 11.30
N TRP A 24 -1.98 -3.49 10.61
CA TRP A 24 -2.34 -3.68 9.21
C TRP A 24 -2.59 -5.16 8.93
N HIS A 25 -3.46 -5.40 8.00
CA HIS A 25 -3.77 -6.71 7.46
C HIS A 25 -4.32 -6.55 6.04
N HIS A 26 -4.39 -7.62 5.32
CA HIS A 26 -5.00 -7.60 3.99
C HIS A 26 -6.52 -7.49 4.09
N PHE A 27 -7.12 -6.71 3.20
CA PHE A 27 -8.57 -6.52 3.11
C PHE A 27 -9.20 -7.40 2.02
N THR A 28 -8.39 -8.08 1.25
CA THR A 28 -8.78 -9.02 0.20
C THR A 28 -8.17 -10.39 0.45
N SER A 29 -8.65 -11.42 -0.24
CA SER A 29 -8.10 -12.77 -0.15
C SER A 29 -6.75 -12.89 -0.87
N GLU A 30 -5.98 -13.92 -0.54
CA GLU A 30 -4.63 -14.12 -1.07
C GLU A 30 -4.59 -14.22 -2.60
N ASP A 31 -5.58 -14.86 -3.21
CA ASP A 31 -5.73 -14.95 -4.65
C ASP A 31 -6.06 -13.60 -5.32
N GLU A 32 -6.65 -12.67 -4.58
CA GLU A 32 -6.97 -11.33 -5.06
C GLU A 32 -5.79 -10.35 -5.01
N TRP A 33 -4.75 -10.63 -4.21
CA TRP A 33 -3.61 -9.73 -4.04
C TRP A 33 -2.87 -9.40 -5.34
N LEU A 34 -2.88 -10.33 -6.27
CA LEU A 34 -2.22 -10.21 -7.56
C LEU A 34 -3.16 -9.79 -8.71
N ALA A 35 -4.45 -9.70 -8.45
CA ALA A 35 -5.48 -9.62 -9.49
C ALA A 35 -6.28 -8.31 -9.51
N GLY A 36 -5.81 -7.29 -8.81
CA GLY A 36 -6.55 -6.02 -8.68
C GLY A 36 -6.36 -5.05 -9.84
N PHE A 37 -5.28 -5.15 -10.59
CA PHE A 37 -5.04 -4.28 -11.72
C PHE A 37 -6.15 -4.42 -12.77
N GLY A 38 -6.87 -3.32 -13.02
CA GLY A 38 -8.04 -3.32 -13.90
C GLY A 38 -9.27 -4.04 -13.34
N ASN A 39 -9.29 -4.42 -12.06
CA ASN A 39 -10.40 -5.12 -11.41
C ASN A 39 -11.06 -4.25 -10.33
N GLN A 40 -12.10 -3.55 -10.73
CA GLN A 40 -12.81 -2.62 -9.85
C GLN A 40 -13.38 -3.28 -8.59
N THR A 41 -13.85 -4.52 -8.68
CA THR A 41 -14.41 -5.24 -7.53
C THR A 41 -13.39 -5.44 -6.42
N ILE A 42 -12.14 -5.80 -6.75
CA ILE A 42 -11.06 -5.98 -5.79
C ILE A 42 -10.67 -4.64 -5.17
N ILE A 43 -10.63 -3.58 -5.98
CA ILE A 43 -10.31 -2.24 -5.49
C ILE A 43 -11.37 -1.72 -4.52
N GLU A 44 -12.65 -1.95 -4.81
CA GLU A 44 -13.76 -1.60 -3.92
C GLU A 44 -13.71 -2.36 -2.59
N LYS A 45 -13.36 -3.63 -2.59
CA LYS A 45 -13.13 -4.41 -1.36
C LYS A 45 -12.00 -3.81 -0.52
N ASN A 46 -10.91 -3.44 -1.15
CA ASN A 46 -9.79 -2.78 -0.47
C ASN A 46 -10.22 -1.46 0.18
N LEU A 47 -10.92 -0.61 -0.55
CA LEU A 47 -11.44 0.66 -0.04
C LEU A 47 -12.39 0.46 1.14
N ALA A 48 -13.37 -0.43 1.01
CA ALA A 48 -14.33 -0.73 2.07
C ALA A 48 -13.62 -1.29 3.32
N GLY A 49 -12.61 -2.12 3.13
CA GLY A 49 -11.79 -2.65 4.21
C GLY A 49 -11.06 -1.56 4.98
N HIS A 50 -10.45 -0.60 4.29
CA HIS A 50 -9.81 0.56 4.93
C HIS A 50 -10.81 1.40 5.72
N GLU A 51 -11.98 1.71 5.17
CA GLU A 51 -13.01 2.49 5.84
C GLU A 51 -13.50 1.83 7.13
N THR A 52 -13.79 0.53 7.06
CA THR A 52 -14.19 -0.25 8.24
C THR A 52 -13.09 -0.27 9.29
N PHE A 53 -11.85 -0.55 8.88
CA PHE A 53 -10.71 -0.58 9.77
C PHE A 53 -10.49 0.75 10.51
N LEU A 54 -10.53 1.86 9.78
CA LEU A 54 -10.36 3.20 10.35
C LEU A 54 -11.46 3.54 11.36
N THR A 55 -12.69 3.13 11.06
CA THR A 55 -13.86 3.43 11.89
C THR A 55 -13.91 2.60 13.17
N GLU A 56 -13.59 1.31 13.07
CA GLU A 56 -13.72 0.38 14.19
C GLU A 56 -12.46 0.29 15.05
N VAL A 57 -11.27 0.21 14.42
CA VAL A 57 -10.00 0.05 15.14
C VAL A 57 -9.47 1.39 15.64
N LYS A 58 -9.69 2.48 14.94
CA LYS A 58 -9.24 3.84 15.28
C LYS A 58 -7.73 3.90 15.58
N PRO A 59 -6.87 3.42 14.69
CA PRO A 59 -5.43 3.37 14.90
C PRO A 59 -4.82 4.78 15.03
N ASP A 60 -3.61 4.87 15.57
CA ASP A 60 -2.87 6.14 15.63
C ASP A 60 -2.22 6.50 14.29
N PHE A 61 -1.85 5.51 13.51
CA PHE A 61 -1.35 5.65 12.14
C PHE A 61 -1.89 4.50 11.29
N VAL A 62 -1.90 4.67 9.99
CA VAL A 62 -2.42 3.68 9.07
C VAL A 62 -1.40 3.34 8.00
N LYS A 63 -1.20 2.03 7.77
CA LYS A 63 -0.52 1.55 6.59
C LYS A 63 -1.56 1.37 5.49
N LEU A 64 -1.36 2.06 4.38
CA LEU A 64 -2.21 1.91 3.21
C LEU A 64 -1.87 0.59 2.51
N MET A 65 -2.85 -0.30 2.40
CA MET A 65 -2.67 -1.59 1.77
C MET A 65 -2.90 -1.49 0.26
N SER A 66 -1.97 -2.03 -0.50
CA SER A 66 -2.02 -2.07 -1.96
C SER A 66 -2.48 -3.43 -2.50
N ASP A 67 -3.38 -4.09 -1.77
CA ASP A 67 -3.95 -5.36 -2.17
C ASP A 67 -4.51 -5.26 -3.60
N GLY A 68 -4.14 -6.21 -4.43
CA GLY A 68 -4.47 -6.22 -5.84
C GLY A 68 -3.35 -5.79 -6.78
N TYR A 69 -2.31 -5.11 -6.28
CA TYR A 69 -1.21 -4.58 -7.09
C TYR A 69 0.13 -5.25 -6.81
N PHE A 70 0.16 -6.45 -6.26
CA PHE A 70 1.41 -7.14 -5.95
C PHE A 70 2.07 -7.79 -7.17
N ALA A 71 1.33 -7.95 -8.27
CA ALA A 71 1.91 -8.41 -9.52
C ALA A 71 2.37 -7.22 -10.38
N TYR A 72 3.66 -7.17 -10.68
CA TYR A 72 4.18 -6.22 -11.67
C TYR A 72 3.73 -6.64 -13.07
N PRO A 73 2.99 -5.79 -13.82
CA PRO A 73 2.33 -6.20 -15.06
C PRO A 73 3.28 -6.20 -16.25
N ASN A 74 4.26 -7.09 -16.23
CA ASN A 74 5.19 -7.29 -17.34
C ASN A 74 5.25 -8.77 -17.70
N GLU A 75 4.70 -9.12 -18.86
CA GLU A 75 4.63 -10.50 -19.34
C GLU A 75 6.01 -11.15 -19.53
N ARG A 76 7.06 -10.34 -19.74
CA ARG A 76 8.42 -10.87 -19.88
C ARG A 76 8.94 -11.45 -18.56
N LEU A 77 8.47 -10.95 -17.42
CA LEU A 77 8.85 -11.49 -16.11
C LEU A 77 8.45 -12.96 -15.95
N LYS A 78 7.35 -13.38 -16.56
CA LYS A 78 6.89 -14.78 -16.53
C LYS A 78 7.85 -15.74 -17.22
N LYS A 79 8.73 -15.23 -18.07
CA LYS A 79 9.70 -16.01 -18.87
C LYS A 79 11.11 -15.96 -18.31
N VAL A 80 11.34 -15.21 -17.23
CA VAL A 80 12.65 -15.07 -16.58
C VAL A 80 13.03 -16.38 -15.92
N GLN A 81 14.18 -16.92 -16.29
CA GLN A 81 14.76 -18.13 -15.71
C GLN A 81 16.06 -17.84 -14.94
N SER A 82 16.70 -16.71 -15.25
CA SER A 82 17.94 -16.28 -14.60
C SER A 82 17.97 -14.77 -14.45
N ILE A 83 18.83 -14.28 -13.57
CA ILE A 83 19.00 -12.83 -13.35
C ILE A 83 19.46 -12.09 -14.62
N LYS A 84 20.13 -12.77 -15.54
CA LYS A 84 20.58 -12.19 -16.80
C LYS A 84 19.41 -11.81 -17.71
N ASP A 85 18.31 -12.54 -17.62
CA ASP A 85 17.11 -12.28 -18.42
C ASP A 85 16.41 -10.97 -18.03
N LEU A 86 16.73 -10.44 -16.83
CA LEU A 86 16.21 -9.16 -16.35
C LEU A 86 16.81 -7.96 -17.09
N ALA A 87 17.99 -8.11 -17.68
CA ALA A 87 18.67 -7.03 -18.40
C ALA A 87 17.88 -6.52 -19.61
N ASP A 88 17.04 -7.36 -20.20
CA ASP A 88 16.23 -7.04 -21.39
C ASP A 88 14.80 -6.57 -21.03
N ILE A 89 14.49 -6.43 -19.75
CA ILE A 89 13.18 -5.98 -19.30
C ILE A 89 13.18 -4.47 -19.14
N GLU A 90 12.36 -3.80 -19.95
CA GLU A 90 12.14 -2.38 -19.81
C GLU A 90 11.16 -2.11 -18.66
N PRO A 91 11.46 -1.14 -17.77
CA PRO A 91 10.54 -0.75 -16.72
C PRO A 91 9.28 -0.11 -17.30
N LEU A 92 8.19 -0.16 -16.56
CA LEU A 92 6.97 0.56 -16.90
C LEU A 92 7.24 2.07 -16.91
N GLY A 93 6.65 2.78 -17.87
CA GLY A 93 6.64 4.24 -17.86
C GLY A 93 5.86 4.79 -16.65
N ALA A 94 6.21 5.98 -16.20
CA ALA A 94 5.55 6.64 -15.06
C ALA A 94 4.04 6.89 -15.28
N ASP A 95 3.61 6.92 -16.53
CA ASP A 95 2.22 7.11 -16.96
C ASP A 95 1.44 5.79 -17.13
N HIS A 96 2.07 4.65 -16.84
CA HIS A 96 1.41 3.36 -16.98
C HIS A 96 0.19 3.25 -16.04
N PRO A 97 -0.95 2.71 -16.50
CA PRO A 97 -2.18 2.59 -15.71
C PRO A 97 -2.01 1.87 -14.36
N TRP A 98 -1.11 0.90 -14.26
CA TRP A 98 -0.79 0.21 -13.02
C TRP A 98 -0.29 1.18 -11.93
N ILE A 99 0.44 2.23 -12.32
CA ILE A 99 0.92 3.27 -11.40
C ILE A 99 -0.21 4.24 -11.08
N SER A 100 -0.91 4.76 -12.09
CA SER A 100 -1.98 5.74 -11.88
C SER A 100 -3.16 5.18 -11.07
N GLU A 101 -3.53 3.92 -11.27
CA GLU A 101 -4.56 3.26 -10.45
C GLU A 101 -4.16 3.19 -8.97
N GLN A 102 -2.90 2.90 -8.65
CA GLN A 102 -2.42 2.91 -7.28
C GLN A 102 -2.44 4.31 -6.66
N VAL A 103 -2.08 5.33 -7.42
CA VAL A 103 -2.18 6.73 -6.97
C VAL A 103 -3.64 7.09 -6.67
N GLU A 104 -4.57 6.73 -7.54
CA GLU A 104 -6.00 6.94 -7.32
C GLU A 104 -6.51 6.19 -6.08
N LEU A 105 -6.08 4.94 -5.88
CA LEU A 105 -6.41 4.15 -4.70
C LEU A 105 -5.97 4.86 -3.42
N VAL A 106 -4.73 5.32 -3.37
CA VAL A 106 -4.19 6.08 -2.22
C VAL A 106 -4.99 7.35 -1.97
N GLN A 107 -5.33 8.08 -3.01
CA GLN A 107 -6.14 9.30 -2.89
C GLN A 107 -7.53 9.00 -2.32
N LYS A 108 -8.19 7.96 -2.79
CA LYS A 108 -9.50 7.53 -2.30
C LYS A 108 -9.46 7.07 -0.85
N ILE A 109 -8.44 6.28 -0.46
CA ILE A 109 -8.28 5.85 0.93
C ILE A 109 -8.05 7.07 1.84
N ARG A 110 -7.18 7.99 1.45
CA ARG A 110 -6.95 9.20 2.23
C ARG A 110 -8.16 10.10 2.35
N ALA A 111 -9.00 10.16 1.32
CA ALA A 111 -10.25 10.91 1.35
C ALA A 111 -11.27 10.34 2.36
N SER A 112 -11.14 9.06 2.74
CA SER A 112 -11.99 8.43 3.76
C SER A 112 -11.55 8.72 5.21
N PHE A 113 -10.42 9.38 5.42
CA PHE A 113 -9.93 9.70 6.76
C PHE A 113 -10.84 10.71 7.44
N THR A 114 -11.30 10.38 8.63
CA THR A 114 -12.08 11.28 9.49
C THR A 114 -11.23 12.04 10.50
N GLU A 115 -9.95 11.69 10.60
CA GLU A 115 -8.97 12.30 11.48
C GLU A 115 -7.67 12.59 10.70
N ASP A 116 -6.84 13.50 11.21
CA ASP A 116 -5.52 13.75 10.63
C ASP A 116 -4.53 12.66 11.10
N LEU A 117 -4.44 11.60 10.32
CA LEU A 117 -3.56 10.46 10.58
C LEU A 117 -2.29 10.50 9.73
N VAL A 118 -1.22 9.96 10.28
CA VAL A 118 -0.03 9.62 9.47
C VAL A 118 -0.35 8.36 8.66
N ALA A 119 -0.23 8.48 7.34
CA ALA A 119 -0.36 7.36 6.44
C ALA A 119 1.01 6.88 5.98
N ILE A 120 1.23 5.58 6.02
CA ILE A 120 2.42 4.92 5.51
C ILE A 120 2.01 4.13 4.27
N TYR A 121 2.65 4.42 3.16
CA TYR A 121 2.48 3.64 1.94
C TYR A 121 3.81 3.00 1.58
N LYS A 122 3.76 1.71 1.33
CA LYS A 122 4.88 0.96 0.80
C LYS A 122 4.50 0.52 -0.60
N ALA A 123 5.13 1.09 -1.60
CA ALA A 123 5.06 0.55 -2.94
C ALA A 123 5.55 -0.90 -2.87
N THR A 124 4.85 -1.81 -3.55
CA THR A 124 5.19 -3.22 -3.54
C THR A 124 6.66 -3.41 -3.85
N GLU A 125 7.39 -3.91 -2.86
CA GLU A 125 8.74 -4.37 -3.08
C GLU A 125 8.68 -5.68 -3.86
N ASN A 126 8.58 -5.57 -5.17
CA ASN A 126 9.09 -6.59 -6.07
C ASN A 126 10.53 -6.24 -6.49
N SER A 127 11.20 -5.41 -5.74
CA SER A 127 12.64 -5.36 -5.79
C SER A 127 13.14 -6.56 -5.01
N ALA A 128 13.64 -7.56 -5.69
CA ALA A 128 14.65 -8.40 -5.13
C ALA A 128 15.71 -7.46 -4.53
N THR A 129 15.64 -7.20 -3.25
CA THR A 129 16.77 -6.65 -2.52
C THR A 129 17.83 -7.73 -2.58
N THR A 130 18.64 -7.65 -3.57
CA THR A 130 19.95 -8.27 -3.56
C THR A 130 20.74 -7.54 -2.49
N GLU A 131 20.90 -8.17 -1.33
CA GLU A 131 22.07 -7.95 -0.52
C GLU A 131 23.33 -8.34 -1.30
#